data_ce329315c167db7e0dd69992e68607de
#
_entry.id   ce329315c167db7e0dd69992e68607de
#
_cell.length_a   1.000
_cell.length_b   1.000
_cell.length_c   1.000
_cell.angle_alpha   90.00
_cell.angle_beta   90.00
_cell.angle_gamma   90.00
#
_symmetry.space_group_name_H-M   'P 1'
#
loop_
_entity.id
_entity.type
_entity.pdbx_description
1 polymer ?
#
loop_
_entity_poly.entity_id
_entity_poly.type
_entity_poly.pdbx_seq_one_letter_code
_entity_poly.pdbx_strand_id
1 'polypeptide(L)'
;TGHSYVAYGPLANGASQVMYEGTPETPDWGRWWSIVQKYGVTILYTAPTAIRSFMKMGSSIPAQYNLATIRVLGSVGEPINPEAWMWYRKVIGGSTAPIVDTWWQTETGAIMVSPLPGVTTLKPGSAQMPLPGISAKILDDDGNELGRGHAGLLVLTEPWPSMLRGIWGDPERFKETYWSRFEGMYFAG
;
A
#
# COMPACT_ATOMS: atom_id res chain seq x y z
N THR A 1 7.03 -3.60 4.72
CA THR A 1 7.15 -3.03 3.34
C THR A 1 8.59 -3.17 2.84
N GLY A 2 9.57 -2.95 3.73
CA GLY A 2 10.98 -2.86 3.34
C GLY A 2 11.51 -4.07 2.58
N HIS A 3 11.30 -5.28 3.10
CA HIS A 3 11.85 -6.48 2.46
C HIS A 3 11.21 -6.79 1.09
N SER A 4 9.89 -6.72 0.96
CA SER A 4 9.19 -7.13 -0.26
C SER A 4 9.21 -6.06 -1.35
N TYR A 5 8.84 -4.81 -1.00
CA TYR A 5 8.55 -3.78 -2.00
C TYR A 5 9.58 -2.65 -2.06
N VAL A 6 10.46 -2.54 -1.07
CA VAL A 6 11.56 -1.57 -1.09
C VAL A 6 12.88 -2.24 -1.51
N ALA A 7 13.13 -3.49 -1.12
CA ALA A 7 14.36 -4.18 -1.47
C ALA A 7 14.17 -5.24 -2.58
N TYR A 8 13.50 -6.33 -2.27
CA TYR A 8 13.53 -7.51 -3.15
C TYR A 8 12.67 -7.38 -4.41
N GLY A 9 11.46 -6.85 -4.30
CA GLY A 9 10.52 -6.77 -5.42
C GLY A 9 11.06 -5.97 -6.59
N PRO A 10 11.47 -4.71 -6.40
CA PRO A 10 12.06 -3.90 -7.46
C PRO A 10 13.30 -4.53 -8.07
N LEU A 11 14.24 -5.03 -7.25
CA LEU A 11 15.48 -5.65 -7.74
C LEU A 11 15.20 -6.93 -8.54
N ALA A 12 14.26 -7.77 -8.08
CA ALA A 12 13.86 -8.98 -8.80
C ALA A 12 13.23 -8.68 -10.17
N ASN A 13 12.66 -7.48 -10.34
CA ASN A 13 12.10 -7.01 -11.60
C ASN A 13 13.07 -6.14 -12.41
N GLY A 14 14.34 -6.06 -12.02
CA GLY A 14 15.35 -5.24 -12.71
C GLY A 14 15.09 -3.73 -12.63
N ALA A 15 14.30 -3.29 -11.64
CA ALA A 15 14.02 -1.87 -11.43
C ALA A 15 15.15 -1.19 -10.65
N SER A 16 15.50 0.02 -11.06
CA SER A 16 16.37 0.88 -10.26
C SER A 16 15.62 1.46 -9.06
N GLN A 17 16.32 1.58 -7.94
CA GLN A 17 15.76 2.15 -6.71
C GLN A 17 16.53 3.39 -6.31
N VAL A 18 15.82 4.42 -5.86
CA VAL A 18 16.44 5.58 -5.22
C VAL A 18 16.34 5.39 -3.72
N MET A 19 17.48 5.30 -3.06
CA MET A 19 17.57 5.26 -1.61
C MET A 19 17.93 6.65 -1.10
N TYR A 20 17.22 7.09 -0.08
CA TYR A 20 17.41 8.40 0.52
C TYR A 20 17.41 8.27 2.04
N GLU A 21 18.47 8.78 2.68
CA GLU A 21 18.59 8.88 4.13
C GLU A 21 18.09 10.23 4.59
N GLY A 22 16.93 10.25 5.25
CA GLY A 22 16.30 11.47 5.75
C GLY A 22 14.78 11.34 5.89
N THR A 23 14.23 12.30 6.61
CA THR A 23 12.78 12.46 6.78
C THR A 23 12.19 13.33 5.66
N PRO A 24 10.85 13.42 5.51
CA PRO A 24 10.22 14.26 4.48
C PRO A 24 10.66 15.72 4.47
N GLU A 25 10.98 16.27 5.66
CA GLU A 25 11.40 17.65 5.86
C GLU A 25 12.92 17.89 5.82
N THR A 26 13.74 16.87 5.64
CA THR A 26 15.20 16.97 5.70
C THR A 26 15.84 17.00 4.30
N PRO A 27 16.71 17.96 3.97
CA PRO A 27 17.02 19.19 4.73
C PRO A 27 15.90 20.24 4.62
N ASP A 28 14.96 20.04 3.72
CA ASP A 28 13.79 20.89 3.48
C ASP A 28 12.66 20.10 2.82
N TRP A 29 11.46 20.65 2.80
CA TRP A 29 10.24 20.02 2.24
C TRP A 29 10.25 19.82 0.71
N GLY A 30 11.22 20.37 0.01
CA GLY A 30 11.42 20.20 -1.43
C GLY A 30 12.30 18.99 -1.79
N ARG A 31 12.98 18.40 -0.80
CA ARG A 31 13.99 17.37 -1.05
C ARG A 31 13.46 16.17 -1.82
N TRP A 32 12.31 15.62 -1.46
CA TRP A 32 11.74 14.49 -2.16
C TRP A 32 11.42 14.81 -3.63
N TRP A 33 10.90 15.99 -3.88
CA TRP A 33 10.53 16.44 -5.22
C TRP A 33 11.77 16.70 -6.06
N SER A 34 12.82 17.22 -5.47
CA SER A 34 14.13 17.37 -6.15
C SER A 34 14.74 16.02 -6.54
N ILE A 35 14.57 15.00 -5.71
CA ILE A 35 14.97 13.62 -6.01
C ILE A 35 14.16 13.06 -7.19
N VAL A 36 12.85 13.22 -7.16
CA VAL A 36 11.96 12.80 -8.26
C VAL A 36 12.41 13.42 -9.57
N GLN A 37 12.61 14.73 -9.60
CA GLN A 37 13.05 15.45 -10.77
C GLN A 37 14.44 15.03 -11.23
N LYS A 38 15.40 14.95 -10.31
CA LYS A 38 16.81 14.66 -10.62
C LYS A 38 17.00 13.27 -11.22
N TYR A 39 16.31 12.28 -10.69
CA TYR A 39 16.47 10.88 -11.09
C TYR A 39 15.37 10.36 -12.02
N GLY A 40 14.43 11.22 -12.40
CA GLY A 40 13.32 10.83 -13.28
C GLY A 40 12.47 9.71 -12.68
N VAL A 41 12.15 9.81 -11.38
CA VAL A 41 11.39 8.77 -10.67
C VAL A 41 10.04 8.57 -11.33
N THR A 42 9.71 7.33 -11.63
CA THR A 42 8.47 6.95 -12.33
C THR A 42 7.41 6.37 -11.42
N ILE A 43 7.80 5.87 -10.26
CA ILE A 43 6.91 5.27 -9.26
C ILE A 43 7.26 5.85 -7.90
N LEU A 44 6.28 6.45 -7.24
CA LEU A 44 6.42 6.92 -5.86
C LEU A 44 5.47 6.13 -4.96
N TYR A 45 6.05 5.33 -4.06
CA TYR A 45 5.32 4.46 -3.15
C TYR A 45 5.63 4.84 -1.71
N THR A 46 4.65 5.34 -0.98
CA THR A 46 4.84 5.90 0.36
C THR A 46 3.63 5.73 1.26
N ALA A 47 3.78 6.10 2.53
CA ALA A 47 2.71 6.02 3.52
C ALA A 47 1.81 7.28 3.52
N PRO A 48 0.51 7.14 3.80
CA PRO A 48 -0.42 8.27 3.96
C PRO A 48 0.02 9.34 4.95
N THR A 49 0.71 8.97 6.02
CA THR A 49 1.28 9.94 6.96
C THR A 49 2.27 10.90 6.30
N ALA A 50 3.15 10.43 5.41
CA ALA A 50 4.05 11.29 4.64
C ALA A 50 3.25 12.20 3.68
N ILE A 51 2.24 11.65 2.99
CA ILE A 51 1.38 12.41 2.09
C ILE A 51 0.67 13.55 2.84
N ARG A 52 0.09 13.25 4.01
CA ARG A 52 -0.55 14.27 4.86
C ARG A 52 0.43 15.34 5.35
N SER A 53 1.67 14.98 5.62
CA SER A 53 2.71 15.93 6.01
C SER A 53 3.03 16.90 4.88
N PHE A 54 3.22 16.41 3.66
CA PHE A 54 3.40 17.26 2.48
C PHE A 54 2.17 18.12 2.18
N MET A 55 0.98 17.56 2.32
CA MET A 55 -0.28 18.27 2.11
C MET A 55 -0.40 19.50 3.06
N LYS A 56 0.03 19.37 4.32
CA LYS A 56 0.07 20.49 5.28
C LYS A 56 0.98 21.62 4.85
N MET A 57 2.07 21.32 4.16
CA MET A 57 3.01 22.31 3.62
C MET A 57 2.51 22.98 2.35
N GLY A 58 1.45 22.47 1.76
CA GLY A 58 0.79 23.03 0.60
C GLY A 58 1.35 22.58 -0.74
N SER A 59 0.69 23.00 -1.82
CA SER A 59 1.00 22.58 -3.18
C SER A 59 2.11 23.41 -3.85
N SER A 60 2.49 24.53 -3.26
CA SER A 60 3.49 25.45 -3.84
C SER A 60 4.91 24.86 -3.84
N ILE A 61 5.23 23.99 -2.91
CA ILE A 61 6.55 23.36 -2.83
C ILE A 61 6.72 22.34 -3.95
N PRO A 62 5.89 21.30 -4.10
CA PRO A 62 6.02 20.36 -5.21
C PRO A 62 5.87 21.01 -6.59
N ALA A 63 5.10 22.10 -6.71
CA ALA A 63 4.93 22.84 -7.96
C ALA A 63 6.23 23.48 -8.51
N GLN A 64 7.28 23.58 -7.70
CA GLN A 64 8.59 24.09 -8.12
C GLN A 64 9.43 23.04 -8.87
N TYR A 65 8.99 21.79 -8.92
CA TYR A 65 9.73 20.68 -9.46
C TYR A 65 8.98 20.01 -10.61
N ASN A 66 9.73 19.47 -11.56
CA ASN A 66 9.16 18.68 -12.65
C ASN A 66 8.87 17.24 -12.15
N LEU A 67 7.61 16.92 -11.93
CA LEU A 67 7.14 15.60 -11.51
C LEU A 67 6.51 14.79 -12.66
N ALA A 68 6.62 15.25 -13.90
CA ALA A 68 5.95 14.64 -15.07
C ALA A 68 6.42 13.20 -15.38
N THR A 69 7.54 12.76 -14.80
CA THR A 69 8.02 11.39 -14.95
C THR A 69 7.22 10.37 -14.12
N ILE A 70 6.47 10.82 -13.10
CA ILE A 70 5.66 9.94 -12.26
C ILE A 70 4.51 9.38 -13.09
N ARG A 71 4.47 8.07 -13.23
CA ARG A 71 3.42 7.34 -13.94
C ARG A 71 2.53 6.51 -13.01
N VAL A 72 2.98 6.21 -11.79
CA VAL A 72 2.21 5.50 -10.77
C VAL A 72 2.53 6.07 -9.40
N LEU A 73 1.50 6.30 -8.62
CA LEU A 73 1.58 6.63 -7.20
C LEU A 73 1.09 5.44 -6.37
N GLY A 74 1.70 5.19 -5.24
CA GLY A 74 1.29 4.13 -4.35
C GLY A 74 1.11 4.59 -2.90
N SER A 75 0.20 3.93 -2.20
CA SER A 75 -0.09 4.14 -0.79
C SER A 75 -0.04 2.81 -0.04
N VAL A 76 0.57 2.81 1.13
CA VAL A 76 0.84 1.60 1.91
C VAL A 76 0.98 1.87 3.40
N GLY A 77 0.68 0.85 4.21
CA GLY A 77 1.00 0.79 5.64
C GLY A 77 -0.11 1.27 6.57
N GLU A 78 -1.02 2.10 6.08
CA GLU A 78 -2.21 2.57 6.80
C GLU A 78 -3.30 3.01 5.81
N PRO A 79 -4.57 3.09 6.21
CA PRO A 79 -5.62 3.63 5.36
C PRO A 79 -5.36 5.08 4.97
N ILE A 80 -5.56 5.41 3.70
CA ILE A 80 -5.51 6.78 3.20
C ILE A 80 -6.92 7.37 3.14
N ASN A 81 -7.11 8.56 3.74
CA ASN A 81 -8.39 9.26 3.62
C ASN A 81 -8.58 9.85 2.20
N PRO A 82 -9.83 9.94 1.72
CA PRO A 82 -10.13 10.42 0.37
C PRO A 82 -9.53 11.79 0.03
N GLU A 83 -9.47 12.70 0.97
CA GLU A 83 -8.91 14.04 0.75
C GLU A 83 -7.41 13.99 0.44
N ALA A 84 -6.62 13.25 1.24
CA ALA A 84 -5.19 13.06 1.00
C ALA A 84 -4.93 12.30 -0.31
N TRP A 85 -5.76 11.31 -0.63
CA TRP A 85 -5.72 10.59 -1.89
C TRP A 85 -5.93 11.52 -3.08
N MET A 86 -6.95 12.39 -3.02
CA MET A 86 -7.25 13.36 -4.09
C MET A 86 -6.15 14.40 -4.24
N TRP A 87 -5.59 14.89 -3.12
CA TRP A 87 -4.45 15.81 -3.16
C TRP A 87 -3.23 15.14 -3.82
N TYR A 88 -2.91 13.93 -3.40
CA TYR A 88 -1.78 13.14 -3.93
C TYR A 88 -1.91 12.92 -5.44
N ARG A 89 -3.10 12.52 -5.90
CA ARG A 89 -3.39 12.36 -7.33
C ARG A 89 -3.27 13.66 -8.11
N LYS A 90 -3.85 14.74 -7.57
CA LYS A 90 -3.92 16.01 -8.28
C LYS A 90 -2.58 16.75 -8.30
N VAL A 91 -1.95 16.87 -7.14
CA VAL A 91 -0.74 17.71 -6.98
C VAL A 91 0.51 16.97 -7.41
N ILE A 92 0.68 15.72 -7.00
CA ILE A 92 1.88 14.96 -7.27
C ILE A 92 1.75 14.15 -8.56
N GLY A 93 0.60 13.55 -8.81
CA GLY A 93 0.32 12.73 -9.98
C GLY A 93 -0.17 13.48 -11.21
N GLY A 94 -0.27 14.82 -11.16
CA GLY A 94 -0.73 15.65 -12.28
C GLY A 94 -2.13 15.28 -12.79
N SER A 95 -2.97 14.71 -11.94
CA SER A 95 -4.31 14.19 -12.25
C SER A 95 -4.34 13.00 -13.23
N THR A 96 -3.20 12.57 -13.74
CA THR A 96 -3.08 11.49 -14.73
C THR A 96 -2.53 10.20 -14.13
N ALA A 97 -1.54 10.29 -13.25
CA ALA A 97 -0.98 9.12 -12.59
C ALA A 97 -2.04 8.43 -11.71
N PRO A 98 -2.28 7.11 -11.89
CA PRO A 98 -3.16 6.36 -11.02
C PRO A 98 -2.54 6.19 -9.64
N ILE A 99 -3.41 6.07 -8.62
CA ILE A 99 -2.98 5.69 -7.28
C ILE A 99 -3.34 4.23 -7.04
N VAL A 100 -2.36 3.42 -6.68
CA VAL A 100 -2.55 2.07 -6.16
C VAL A 100 -2.49 2.13 -4.64
N ASP A 101 -3.65 2.04 -4.01
CA ASP A 101 -3.77 1.92 -2.57
C ASP A 101 -3.74 0.44 -2.22
N THR A 102 -2.76 0.02 -1.45
CA THR A 102 -2.43 -1.40 -1.28
C THR A 102 -2.68 -1.85 0.14
N TRP A 103 -3.33 -3.02 0.29
CA TRP A 103 -3.42 -3.69 1.57
C TRP A 103 -2.60 -4.97 1.57
N TRP A 104 -1.76 -5.09 2.57
CA TRP A 104 -0.96 -6.25 2.88
C TRP A 104 -0.40 -6.15 4.31
N GLN A 105 0.16 -7.24 4.79
CA GLN A 105 0.80 -7.32 6.09
C GLN A 105 2.19 -7.97 5.94
N THR A 106 3.04 -7.85 6.95
CA THR A 106 4.31 -8.57 6.99
C THR A 106 4.08 -10.08 6.83
N GLU A 107 3.04 -10.58 7.45
CA GLU A 107 2.61 -11.97 7.45
C GLU A 107 2.10 -12.45 6.09
N THR A 108 1.52 -11.59 5.31
CA THR A 108 1.08 -11.94 3.95
C THR A 108 2.25 -11.99 2.96
N GLY A 109 3.37 -11.34 3.27
CA GLY A 109 4.59 -11.33 2.48
C GLY A 109 4.51 -10.56 1.16
N ALA A 110 3.29 -10.35 0.65
CA ALA A 110 3.01 -9.61 -0.58
C ALA A 110 1.66 -8.90 -0.48
N ILE A 111 1.36 -8.00 -1.43
CA ILE A 111 0.08 -7.31 -1.54
C ILE A 111 -1.02 -8.32 -1.84
N MET A 112 -2.10 -8.24 -1.06
CA MET A 112 -3.29 -9.10 -1.20
C MET A 112 -4.42 -8.36 -1.90
N VAL A 113 -4.61 -7.08 -1.59
CA VAL A 113 -5.69 -6.26 -2.14
C VAL A 113 -5.09 -4.99 -2.75
N SER A 114 -5.41 -4.71 -4.00
CA SER A 114 -4.92 -3.53 -4.73
C SER A 114 -5.77 -3.26 -5.97
N PRO A 115 -6.04 -2.01 -6.32
CA PRO A 115 -6.58 -1.71 -7.64
C PRO A 115 -5.55 -2.04 -8.73
N LEU A 116 -6.03 -2.41 -9.90
CA LEU A 116 -5.22 -2.62 -11.10
C LEU A 116 -5.48 -1.47 -12.08
N PRO A 117 -4.54 -0.53 -12.27
CA PRO A 117 -4.69 0.58 -13.20
C PRO A 117 -5.03 0.08 -14.62
N GLY A 118 -6.03 0.69 -15.24
CA GLY A 118 -6.54 0.27 -16.54
C GLY A 118 -7.54 -0.89 -16.51
N VAL A 119 -7.70 -1.58 -15.39
CA VAL A 119 -8.64 -2.69 -15.20
C VAL A 119 -9.75 -2.32 -14.22
N THR A 120 -9.37 -1.78 -13.06
CA THR A 120 -10.34 -1.38 -12.03
C THR A 120 -10.53 0.13 -11.99
N THR A 121 -11.75 0.60 -11.78
CA THR A 121 -12.03 2.00 -11.48
C THR A 121 -11.42 2.35 -10.11
N LEU A 122 -10.58 3.36 -10.06
CA LEU A 122 -9.96 3.80 -8.81
C LEU A 122 -10.99 4.47 -7.90
N LYS A 123 -10.91 4.19 -6.61
CA LYS A 123 -11.77 4.77 -5.58
C LYS A 123 -10.92 5.34 -4.46
N PRO A 124 -11.02 6.66 -4.17
CA PRO A 124 -10.28 7.27 -3.08
C PRO A 124 -10.52 6.56 -1.73
N GLY A 125 -9.42 6.19 -1.05
CA GLY A 125 -9.48 5.54 0.25
C GLY A 125 -9.85 4.06 0.23
N SER A 126 -9.67 3.38 -0.91
CA SER A 126 -10.00 1.95 -1.02
C SER A 126 -8.93 1.19 -1.81
N ALA A 127 -8.44 0.10 -1.24
CA ALA A 127 -7.61 -0.88 -1.95
C ALA A 127 -8.42 -1.79 -2.90
N GLN A 128 -9.72 -1.77 -2.81
CA GLN A 128 -10.77 -2.29 -3.70
C GLN A 128 -10.88 -3.82 -3.76
N MET A 129 -10.04 -4.50 -4.55
CA MET A 129 -10.24 -5.90 -4.91
C MET A 129 -9.04 -6.76 -4.58
N PRO A 130 -9.25 -8.01 -4.16
CA PRO A 130 -8.17 -8.97 -4.07
C PRO A 130 -7.45 -9.11 -5.41
N LEU A 131 -6.13 -9.29 -5.35
CA LEU A 131 -5.34 -9.62 -6.54
C LEU A 131 -5.72 -11.01 -7.08
N PRO A 132 -5.49 -11.28 -8.37
CA PRO A 132 -5.72 -12.60 -8.94
C PRO A 132 -5.02 -13.71 -8.13
N GLY A 133 -5.76 -14.74 -7.76
CA GLY A 133 -5.28 -15.84 -6.94
C GLY A 133 -5.37 -15.62 -5.42
N ILE A 134 -5.91 -14.48 -4.99
CA ILE A 134 -6.18 -14.20 -3.57
C ILE A 134 -7.67 -14.32 -3.29
N SER A 135 -8.01 -15.17 -2.33
CA SER A 135 -9.38 -15.36 -1.86
C SER A 135 -9.60 -14.60 -0.56
N ALA A 136 -10.38 -13.53 -0.61
CA ALA A 136 -10.66 -12.67 0.55
C ALA A 136 -12.16 -12.52 0.77
N LYS A 137 -12.57 -12.49 2.04
CA LYS A 137 -13.96 -12.28 2.46
C LYS A 137 -14.05 -11.29 3.60
N ILE A 138 -15.22 -10.69 3.74
CA ILE A 138 -15.58 -9.88 4.90
C ILE A 138 -16.59 -10.68 5.73
N LEU A 139 -16.27 -10.91 6.98
CA LEU A 139 -17.10 -11.68 7.90
C LEU A 139 -17.62 -10.80 9.04
N ASP A 140 -18.74 -11.20 9.63
CA ASP A 140 -19.15 -10.71 10.95
C ASP A 140 -18.37 -11.41 12.08
N ASP A 141 -18.67 -11.06 13.31
CA ASP A 141 -18.04 -11.66 14.49
C ASP A 141 -18.35 -13.16 14.67
N ASP A 142 -19.45 -13.63 14.11
CA ASP A 142 -19.92 -15.03 14.15
C ASP A 142 -19.36 -15.86 12.97
N GLY A 143 -18.60 -15.23 12.06
CA GLY A 143 -17.98 -15.90 10.91
C GLY A 143 -18.89 -16.00 9.67
N ASN A 144 -20.04 -15.31 9.65
CA ASN A 144 -20.90 -15.27 8.47
C ASN A 144 -20.39 -14.26 7.46
N GLU A 145 -20.40 -14.62 6.19
CA GLU A 145 -19.98 -13.72 5.09
C GLU A 145 -20.96 -12.54 4.94
N LEU A 146 -20.39 -11.34 4.96
CA LEU A 146 -21.13 -10.10 4.75
C LEU A 146 -21.12 -9.69 3.27
N GLY A 147 -22.27 -9.23 2.80
CA GLY A 147 -22.42 -8.68 1.45
C GLY A 147 -21.80 -7.28 1.31
N ARG A 148 -21.83 -6.77 0.08
CA ARG A 148 -21.32 -5.41 -0.22
C ARG A 148 -22.04 -4.33 0.57
N GLY A 149 -21.30 -3.34 1.02
CA GLY A 149 -21.82 -2.20 1.80
C GLY A 149 -21.82 -2.43 3.32
N HIS A 150 -21.41 -3.59 3.78
CA HIS A 150 -21.25 -3.89 5.20
C HIS A 150 -19.77 -3.81 5.60
N ALA A 151 -19.54 -3.34 6.81
CA ALA A 151 -18.22 -3.36 7.45
C ALA A 151 -18.08 -4.64 8.29
N GLY A 152 -16.91 -5.24 8.29
CA GLY A 152 -16.63 -6.46 9.05
C GLY A 152 -15.14 -6.80 9.06
N LEU A 153 -14.83 -8.03 9.36
CA LEU A 153 -13.48 -8.56 9.52
C LEU A 153 -12.97 -9.13 8.19
N LEU A 154 -11.83 -8.63 7.73
CA LEU A 154 -11.18 -9.11 6.52
C LEU A 154 -10.44 -10.42 6.82
N VAL A 155 -10.78 -11.48 6.11
CA VAL A 155 -10.09 -12.77 6.18
C VAL A 155 -9.60 -13.21 4.81
N LEU A 156 -8.52 -14.00 4.78
CA LEU A 156 -8.06 -14.73 3.60
C LEU A 156 -8.43 -16.20 3.76
N THR A 157 -9.18 -16.74 2.81
CA THR A 157 -9.83 -18.04 2.95
C THR A 157 -9.05 -19.19 2.30
N GLU A 158 -8.00 -18.89 1.55
CA GLU A 158 -7.15 -19.87 0.88
C GLU A 158 -5.67 -19.50 1.04
N PRO A 159 -4.76 -20.50 1.03
CA PRO A 159 -3.32 -20.23 1.07
C PRO A 159 -2.87 -19.49 -0.19
N TRP A 160 -1.82 -18.70 -0.05
CA TRP A 160 -1.17 -17.98 -1.14
C TRP A 160 0.37 -18.18 -1.09
N PRO A 161 1.09 -17.97 -2.21
CA PRO A 161 2.53 -18.34 -2.29
C PRO A 161 3.44 -17.65 -1.27
N SER A 162 3.14 -16.39 -0.91
CA SER A 162 3.96 -15.58 0.02
C SER A 162 3.49 -15.64 1.48
N MET A 163 2.55 -16.54 1.81
CA MET A 163 2.03 -16.71 3.17
C MET A 163 3.14 -17.05 4.15
N LEU A 164 3.08 -16.48 5.36
CA LEU A 164 4.01 -16.84 6.44
C LEU A 164 3.93 -18.34 6.75
N ARG A 165 5.07 -18.92 7.13
CA ARG A 165 5.21 -20.36 7.40
C ARG A 165 5.20 -20.69 8.88
N GLY A 166 5.28 -19.69 9.75
CA GLY A 166 5.30 -19.84 11.19
C GLY A 166 5.97 -18.67 11.89
N ILE A 167 6.02 -18.74 13.21
CA ILE A 167 6.83 -17.90 14.07
C ILE A 167 8.01 -18.73 14.55
N TRP A 168 9.22 -18.21 14.42
CA TRP A 168 10.44 -18.90 14.81
C TRP A 168 10.40 -19.30 16.30
N GLY A 169 10.49 -20.59 16.57
CA GLY A 169 10.51 -21.13 17.95
C GLY A 169 9.16 -21.09 18.67
N ASP A 170 8.07 -20.63 18.03
CA ASP A 170 6.77 -20.47 18.69
C ASP A 170 5.59 -20.89 17.79
N PRO A 171 5.42 -22.17 17.51
CA PRO A 171 4.34 -22.67 16.65
C PRO A 171 2.93 -22.50 17.27
N GLU A 172 2.83 -22.48 18.60
CA GLU A 172 1.53 -22.30 19.27
C GLU A 172 1.03 -20.87 19.08
N ARG A 173 1.89 -19.88 19.28
CA ARG A 173 1.56 -18.48 19.02
C ARG A 173 1.18 -18.25 17.55
N PHE A 174 1.82 -18.92 16.61
CA PHE A 174 1.46 -18.86 15.20
C PHE A 174 0.01 -19.27 14.96
N LYS A 175 -0.42 -20.38 15.55
CA LYS A 175 -1.81 -20.85 15.43
C LYS A 175 -2.77 -19.94 16.15
N GLU A 176 -2.47 -19.56 17.38
CA GLU A 176 -3.31 -18.71 18.20
C GLU A 176 -3.56 -17.35 17.54
N THR A 177 -2.51 -16.70 17.06
CA THR A 177 -2.60 -15.34 16.52
C THR A 177 -3.34 -15.28 15.19
N TYR A 178 -3.10 -16.22 14.28
CA TYR A 178 -3.54 -16.05 12.90
C TYR A 178 -4.64 -17.01 12.45
N TRP A 179 -4.90 -18.09 13.20
CA TRP A 179 -5.77 -19.19 12.76
C TRP A 179 -6.84 -19.60 13.76
N SER A 180 -6.84 -19.04 14.97
CA SER A 180 -7.76 -19.48 16.04
C SER A 180 -9.16 -18.90 15.91
N ARG A 181 -9.28 -17.69 15.35
CA ARG A 181 -10.58 -16.98 15.33
C ARG A 181 -11.55 -17.59 14.33
N PHE A 182 -11.07 -17.94 13.13
CA PHE A 182 -11.90 -18.54 12.08
C PHE A 182 -11.17 -19.78 11.55
N GLU A 183 -11.81 -20.93 11.71
CA GLU A 183 -11.22 -22.21 11.31
C GLU A 183 -10.85 -22.22 9.82
N GLY A 184 -9.60 -22.54 9.51
CA GLY A 184 -9.08 -22.61 8.15
C GLY A 184 -8.90 -21.28 7.42
N MET A 185 -9.12 -20.13 8.09
CA MET A 185 -8.98 -18.81 7.48
C MET A 185 -7.93 -17.97 8.20
N TYR A 186 -7.11 -17.28 7.41
CA TYR A 186 -6.15 -16.33 7.95
C TYR A 186 -6.86 -15.04 8.39
N PHE A 187 -6.60 -14.67 9.63
CA PHE A 187 -7.06 -13.40 10.22
C PHE A 187 -5.96 -12.83 11.11
N ALA A 188 -5.60 -11.59 10.95
CA ALA A 188 -4.55 -10.93 11.72
C ALA A 188 -5.00 -9.64 12.43
N GLY A 189 -6.28 -9.52 12.76
CA GLY A 189 -6.84 -8.42 13.51
C GLY A 189 -7.19 -7.20 12.70
#